data_d616df36f70480140f1b8890d382536b
#
_entry.id   d616df36f70480140f1b8890d382536b
#
_cell.length_a   1.000
_cell.length_b   1.000
_cell.length_c   1.000
_cell.angle_alpha   90.00
_cell.angle_beta   90.00
_cell.angle_gamma   90.00
#
_symmetry.space_group_name_H-M   'P 1'
#
loop_
_entity.id
_entity.type
_entity.pdbx_description
1 polymer ?
#
loop_
_entity_poly.entity_id
_entity_poly.type
_entity_poly.pdbx_seq_one_letter_code
_entity_poly.pdbx_strand_id
1 'polypeptide(L)'
;MTSTQLEYFVQVAKAGSFTVAAKHCFVSQPALSRQIQLLEEELGTRLFVRNSNGVILTADGRKLFNEAEEIIQRIKAIPGKLTHLHDTVSGELNILCGQMLASNILPPLLKRLLDRYPGISPRIHATASVGTHGDTIAAGYADIGLGNALRPDPRLVYHTMFHSRLELIRPLRSPLADRKRITKEEIAQEKLICYPPESNIYAMIREFLAPYPMNVFMTVYSSATIIDLVRENFGIAFVPDYLISPAQQAGILTGGCEAAEKIPISYYYDPARTILPQMQAFIGIIREYYNLGL
;
A
#
# COMPACT_ATOMS: atom_id res chain seq x y z
N MET A 1 -29.91 -9.04 14.57
CA MET A 1 -28.93 -8.56 13.55
C MET A 1 -28.56 -9.70 12.61
N THR A 2 -28.63 -9.51 11.29
CA THR A 2 -28.33 -10.51 10.26
C THR A 2 -27.17 -10.04 9.36
N SER A 3 -26.50 -10.97 8.68
CA SER A 3 -25.46 -10.65 7.71
C SER A 3 -25.97 -9.76 6.58
N THR A 4 -27.19 -9.99 6.11
CA THR A 4 -27.83 -9.15 5.07
C THR A 4 -28.06 -7.72 5.55
N GLN A 5 -28.47 -7.52 6.80
CA GLN A 5 -28.61 -6.18 7.37
C GLN A 5 -27.28 -5.44 7.47
N LEU A 6 -26.21 -6.15 7.87
CA LEU A 6 -24.86 -5.58 7.89
C LEU A 6 -24.36 -5.25 6.47
N GLU A 7 -24.61 -6.11 5.48
CA GLU A 7 -24.27 -5.82 4.08
C GLU A 7 -25.00 -4.57 3.57
N TYR A 8 -26.30 -4.45 3.80
CA TYR A 8 -27.06 -3.26 3.41
C TYR A 8 -26.55 -2.01 4.10
N PHE A 9 -26.24 -2.10 5.39
CA PHE A 9 -25.68 -1.01 6.16
C PHE A 9 -24.35 -0.51 5.56
N VAL A 10 -23.42 -1.43 5.29
CA VAL A 10 -22.12 -1.10 4.68
C VAL A 10 -22.30 -0.50 3.29
N GLN A 11 -23.23 -1.02 2.47
CA GLN A 11 -23.47 -0.47 1.12
C GLN A 11 -24.05 0.94 1.18
N VAL A 12 -24.96 1.24 2.11
CA VAL A 12 -25.50 2.59 2.32
C VAL A 12 -24.42 3.55 2.77
N ALA A 13 -23.54 3.12 3.68
CA ALA A 13 -22.42 3.92 4.17
C ALA A 13 -21.44 4.29 3.06
N LYS A 14 -21.10 3.32 2.21
CA LYS A 14 -20.20 3.53 1.06
C LYS A 14 -20.81 4.41 -0.04
N ALA A 15 -22.08 4.19 -0.32
CA ALA A 15 -22.79 4.93 -1.38
C ALA A 15 -23.23 6.34 -0.97
N GLY A 16 -23.32 6.66 0.33
CA GLY A 16 -23.89 7.90 0.85
C GLY A 16 -25.36 8.14 0.44
N SER A 17 -26.04 7.10 -0.08
CA SER A 17 -27.39 7.17 -0.64
C SER A 17 -28.09 5.81 -0.57
N PHE A 18 -29.28 5.80 0.03
CA PHE A 18 -30.14 4.61 0.07
C PHE A 18 -30.57 4.13 -1.32
N THR A 19 -30.80 5.06 -2.25
CA THR A 19 -31.23 4.73 -3.61
C THR A 19 -30.11 4.07 -4.41
N VAL A 20 -28.88 4.58 -4.28
CA VAL A 20 -27.71 4.00 -4.96
C VAL A 20 -27.36 2.64 -4.35
N ALA A 21 -27.36 2.53 -3.02
CA ALA A 21 -27.10 1.28 -2.33
C ALA A 21 -28.12 0.18 -2.69
N ALA A 22 -29.40 0.53 -2.80
CA ALA A 22 -30.45 -0.42 -3.18
C ALA A 22 -30.23 -0.99 -4.58
N LYS A 23 -29.78 -0.18 -5.55
CA LYS A 23 -29.39 -0.66 -6.88
C LYS A 23 -28.21 -1.63 -6.81
N HIS A 24 -27.19 -1.33 -6.01
CA HIS A 24 -26.03 -2.22 -5.83
C HIS A 24 -26.39 -3.54 -5.15
N CYS A 25 -27.41 -3.53 -4.27
CA CYS A 25 -27.90 -4.72 -3.58
C CYS A 25 -29.00 -5.46 -4.35
N PHE A 26 -29.42 -4.98 -5.54
CA PHE A 26 -30.49 -5.56 -6.34
C PHE A 26 -31.83 -5.68 -5.61
N VAL A 27 -32.13 -4.70 -4.76
CA VAL A 27 -33.40 -4.63 -3.99
C VAL A 27 -34.09 -3.26 -4.19
N SER A 28 -35.37 -3.19 -3.80
CA SER A 28 -36.06 -1.90 -3.76
C SER A 28 -35.56 -1.02 -2.61
N GLN A 29 -35.50 0.29 -2.82
CA GLN A 29 -35.08 1.23 -1.79
C GLN A 29 -35.94 1.15 -0.50
N PRO A 30 -37.28 1.00 -0.56
CA PRO A 30 -38.08 0.79 0.66
C PRO A 30 -37.70 -0.46 1.44
N ALA A 31 -37.40 -1.58 0.74
CA ALA A 31 -36.99 -2.82 1.38
C ALA A 31 -35.65 -2.66 2.11
N LEU A 32 -34.66 -2.05 1.44
CA LEU A 32 -33.35 -1.78 2.06
C LEU A 32 -33.50 -0.83 3.26
N SER A 33 -34.26 0.26 3.12
CA SER A 33 -34.50 1.23 4.20
C SER A 33 -35.16 0.56 5.42
N ARG A 34 -36.10 -0.36 5.19
CA ARG A 34 -36.75 -1.10 6.27
C ARG A 34 -35.78 -2.00 7.01
N GLN A 35 -34.85 -2.67 6.31
CA GLN A 35 -33.84 -3.50 6.95
C GLN A 35 -32.86 -2.69 7.80
N ILE A 36 -32.48 -1.49 7.35
CA ILE A 36 -31.66 -0.59 8.16
C ILE A 36 -32.40 -0.11 9.39
N GLN A 37 -33.70 0.23 9.24
CA GLN A 37 -34.52 0.64 10.38
C GLN A 37 -34.61 -0.48 11.43
N LEU A 38 -34.82 -1.72 11.02
CA LEU A 38 -34.85 -2.88 11.93
C LEU A 38 -33.50 -3.09 12.64
N LEU A 39 -32.40 -2.84 11.95
CA LEU A 39 -31.06 -2.89 12.53
C LEU A 39 -30.87 -1.80 13.60
N GLU A 40 -31.28 -0.56 13.29
CA GLU A 40 -31.24 0.57 14.25
C GLU A 40 -32.13 0.33 15.47
N GLU A 41 -33.35 -0.23 15.27
CA GLU A 41 -34.28 -0.61 16.33
C GLU A 41 -33.67 -1.69 17.25
N GLU A 42 -33.02 -2.71 16.68
CA GLU A 42 -32.38 -3.79 17.44
C GLU A 42 -31.18 -3.29 18.24
N LEU A 43 -30.39 -2.38 17.67
CA LEU A 43 -29.20 -1.81 18.33
C LEU A 43 -29.53 -0.63 19.27
N GLY A 44 -30.75 -0.14 19.24
CA GLY A 44 -31.21 0.97 20.09
C GLY A 44 -30.54 2.31 19.76
N THR A 45 -29.93 2.44 18.58
CA THR A 45 -29.23 3.67 18.17
C THR A 45 -29.40 3.96 16.68
N ARG A 46 -29.32 5.24 16.30
CA ARG A 46 -29.30 5.65 14.88
C ARG A 46 -27.89 5.49 14.32
N LEU A 47 -27.80 4.83 13.17
CA LEU A 47 -26.55 4.60 12.46
C LEU A 47 -26.28 5.65 11.39
N PHE A 48 -27.37 6.26 10.88
CA PHE A 48 -27.31 7.28 9.83
C PHE A 48 -28.01 8.58 10.24
N VAL A 49 -27.49 9.70 9.73
CA VAL A 49 -28.15 11.00 9.70
C VAL A 49 -28.25 11.48 8.25
N ARG A 50 -29.35 12.15 7.93
CA ARG A 50 -29.57 12.77 6.62
C ARG A 50 -29.15 14.24 6.69
N ASN A 51 -28.44 14.68 5.67
CA ASN A 51 -28.10 16.08 5.46
C ASN A 51 -28.42 16.51 4.02
N SER A 52 -28.17 17.78 3.68
CA SER A 52 -28.39 18.33 2.34
C SER A 52 -27.59 17.61 1.24
N ASN A 53 -26.50 16.92 1.58
CA ASN A 53 -25.59 16.25 0.66
C ASN A 53 -25.78 14.73 0.62
N GLY A 54 -26.79 14.19 1.32
CA GLY A 54 -27.08 12.75 1.32
C GLY A 54 -27.16 12.14 2.72
N VAL A 55 -26.59 10.96 2.88
CA VAL A 55 -26.64 10.17 4.11
C VAL A 55 -25.21 9.95 4.65
N ILE A 56 -25.00 10.27 5.91
CA ILE A 56 -23.71 10.11 6.59
C ILE A 56 -23.86 9.29 7.86
N LEU A 57 -22.79 8.59 8.27
CA LEU A 57 -22.73 7.81 9.49
C LEU A 57 -22.75 8.69 10.74
N THR A 58 -23.47 8.26 11.77
CA THR A 58 -23.35 8.74 13.15
C THR A 58 -22.02 8.30 13.79
N ALA A 59 -21.74 8.70 15.02
CA ALA A 59 -20.59 8.20 15.77
C ALA A 59 -20.69 6.66 15.98
N ASP A 60 -21.87 6.15 16.33
CA ASP A 60 -22.10 4.71 16.50
C ASP A 60 -22.12 3.99 15.15
N GLY A 61 -22.64 4.64 14.08
CA GLY A 61 -22.56 4.12 12.74
C GLY A 61 -21.10 3.92 12.28
N ARG A 62 -20.18 4.84 12.59
CA ARG A 62 -18.75 4.67 12.27
C ARG A 62 -18.11 3.50 13.00
N LYS A 63 -18.46 3.28 14.28
CA LYS A 63 -17.97 2.13 15.04
C LYS A 63 -18.46 0.83 14.41
N LEU A 64 -19.79 0.75 14.16
CA LEU A 64 -20.38 -0.44 13.56
C LEU A 64 -19.84 -0.69 12.14
N PHE A 65 -19.52 0.36 11.37
CA PHE A 65 -19.05 0.20 10.01
C PHE A 65 -17.77 -0.63 9.93
N ASN A 66 -16.79 -0.35 10.80
CA ASN A 66 -15.54 -1.09 10.85
C ASN A 66 -15.77 -2.57 11.22
N GLU A 67 -16.55 -2.82 12.26
CA GLU A 67 -16.88 -4.18 12.70
C GLU A 67 -17.70 -4.95 11.64
N ALA A 68 -18.69 -4.29 11.03
CA ALA A 68 -19.54 -4.90 10.02
C ALA A 68 -18.75 -5.31 8.76
N GLU A 69 -17.82 -4.47 8.30
CA GLU A 69 -16.97 -4.83 7.16
C GLU A 69 -16.11 -6.06 7.45
N GLU A 70 -15.53 -6.15 8.63
CA GLU A 70 -14.74 -7.32 9.03
C GLU A 70 -15.59 -8.59 9.07
N ILE A 71 -16.77 -8.53 9.70
CA ILE A 71 -17.71 -9.68 9.77
C ILE A 71 -18.12 -10.15 8.37
N ILE A 72 -18.49 -9.22 7.49
CA ILE A 72 -18.89 -9.53 6.11
C ILE A 72 -17.74 -10.21 5.35
N GLN A 73 -16.51 -9.71 5.48
CA GLN A 73 -15.35 -10.32 4.85
C GLN A 73 -15.09 -11.74 5.39
N ARG A 74 -15.21 -11.94 6.70
CA ARG A 74 -15.09 -13.27 7.31
C ARG A 74 -16.14 -14.25 6.78
N ILE A 75 -17.40 -13.82 6.62
CA ILE A 75 -18.49 -14.64 6.06
C ILE A 75 -18.16 -14.99 4.59
N LYS A 76 -17.75 -14.01 3.78
CA LYS A 76 -17.38 -14.24 2.37
C LYS A 76 -16.18 -15.17 2.19
N ALA A 77 -15.30 -15.25 3.18
CA ALA A 77 -14.15 -16.16 3.16
C ALA A 77 -14.52 -17.62 3.49
N ILE A 78 -15.71 -17.89 4.08
CA ILE A 78 -16.12 -19.25 4.45
C ILE A 78 -16.17 -20.22 3.26
N PRO A 79 -16.77 -19.90 2.11
CA PRO A 79 -16.77 -20.82 0.96
C PRO A 79 -15.38 -21.24 0.53
N GLY A 80 -14.41 -20.30 0.48
CA GLY A 80 -13.02 -20.59 0.15
C GLY A 80 -12.33 -21.53 1.16
N LYS A 81 -12.77 -21.53 2.43
CA LYS A 81 -12.25 -22.44 3.46
C LYS A 81 -12.84 -23.85 3.37
N LEU A 82 -14.02 -24.00 2.78
CA LEU A 82 -14.72 -25.28 2.64
C LEU A 82 -14.41 -26.02 1.35
N THR A 83 -13.86 -25.34 0.34
CA THR A 83 -13.54 -25.90 -0.99
C THR A 83 -12.22 -26.66 -1.05
N HIS A 84 -11.70 -27.18 0.06
CA HIS A 84 -10.50 -28.04 0.08
C HIS A 84 -10.62 -29.38 -0.71
N LEU A 85 -11.66 -29.54 -1.53
CA LEU A 85 -11.89 -30.78 -2.29
C LEU A 85 -11.56 -30.69 -3.79
N HIS A 86 -11.15 -29.52 -4.30
CA HIS A 86 -10.62 -29.40 -5.68
C HIS A 86 -9.51 -28.33 -5.72
N ASP A 87 -8.38 -28.69 -6.29
CA ASP A 87 -7.04 -28.04 -6.37
C ASP A 87 -6.98 -26.61 -6.95
N THR A 88 -8.00 -25.76 -6.86
CA THR A 88 -7.95 -24.40 -7.39
C THR A 88 -8.10 -23.37 -6.28
N VAL A 89 -6.96 -22.83 -5.84
CA VAL A 89 -6.95 -21.64 -4.97
C VAL A 89 -7.63 -20.49 -5.69
N SER A 90 -8.69 -19.92 -5.10
CA SER A 90 -9.49 -18.84 -5.70
C SER A 90 -9.95 -17.84 -4.64
N GLY A 91 -10.43 -16.69 -5.08
CA GLY A 91 -10.98 -15.66 -4.21
C GLY A 91 -10.26 -14.31 -4.33
N GLU A 92 -10.76 -13.32 -3.62
CA GLU A 92 -10.22 -11.96 -3.62
C GLU A 92 -8.98 -11.88 -2.72
N LEU A 93 -7.93 -11.21 -3.21
CA LEU A 93 -6.69 -10.94 -2.49
C LEU A 93 -6.43 -9.44 -2.46
N ASN A 94 -6.56 -8.83 -1.28
CA ASN A 94 -6.37 -7.40 -1.09
C ASN A 94 -4.91 -7.12 -0.70
N ILE A 95 -4.15 -6.50 -1.62
CA ILE A 95 -2.73 -6.19 -1.47
C ILE A 95 -2.58 -4.69 -1.24
N LEU A 96 -2.01 -4.30 -0.11
CA LEU A 96 -1.66 -2.93 0.22
C LEU A 96 -0.17 -2.71 -0.04
N CYS A 97 0.20 -1.69 -0.79
CA CYS A 97 1.61 -1.41 -1.05
C CYS A 97 1.87 0.08 -1.30
N GLY A 98 3.12 0.49 -1.13
CA GLY A 98 3.57 1.78 -1.60
C GLY A 98 3.48 1.84 -3.14
N GLN A 99 3.13 3.01 -3.68
CA GLN A 99 2.94 3.23 -5.12
C GLN A 99 4.11 2.73 -5.98
N MET A 100 5.33 2.87 -5.46
CA MET A 100 6.55 2.45 -6.14
C MET A 100 6.68 0.91 -6.25
N LEU A 101 6.30 0.21 -5.18
CA LEU A 101 6.29 -1.26 -5.18
C LEU A 101 5.18 -1.79 -6.08
N ALA A 102 4.03 -1.10 -6.14
CA ALA A 102 2.94 -1.43 -7.05
C ALA A 102 3.39 -1.41 -8.52
N SER A 103 4.24 -0.45 -8.89
CA SER A 103 4.68 -0.28 -10.28
C SER A 103 5.86 -1.20 -10.67
N ASN A 104 6.79 -1.47 -9.75
CA ASN A 104 8.07 -2.11 -10.11
C ASN A 104 8.22 -3.55 -9.60
N ILE A 105 7.61 -3.88 -8.45
CA ILE A 105 7.81 -5.16 -7.77
C ILE A 105 6.59 -6.08 -7.93
N LEU A 106 5.40 -5.51 -7.83
CA LEU A 106 4.17 -6.29 -7.82
C LEU A 106 3.83 -6.98 -9.17
N PRO A 107 4.03 -6.35 -10.36
CA PRO A 107 3.62 -6.95 -11.61
C PRO A 107 4.22 -8.33 -11.90
N PRO A 108 5.53 -8.59 -11.77
CA PRO A 108 6.09 -9.93 -12.00
C PRO A 108 5.61 -10.97 -10.98
N LEU A 109 5.32 -10.56 -9.74
CA LEU A 109 4.74 -11.45 -8.72
C LEU A 109 3.30 -11.84 -9.08
N LEU A 110 2.48 -10.85 -9.48
CA LEU A 110 1.10 -11.08 -9.91
C LEU A 110 1.02 -11.95 -11.16
N LYS A 111 1.92 -11.74 -12.13
CA LYS A 111 1.97 -12.61 -13.31
C LYS A 111 2.15 -14.06 -12.91
N ARG A 112 3.14 -14.37 -12.06
CA ARG A 112 3.39 -15.75 -11.58
C ARG A 112 2.21 -16.30 -10.77
N LEU A 113 1.60 -15.44 -9.93
CA LEU A 113 0.43 -15.82 -9.13
C LEU A 113 -0.73 -16.23 -10.01
N LEU A 114 -1.10 -15.41 -11.00
CA LEU A 114 -2.25 -15.64 -11.86
C LEU A 114 -2.00 -16.74 -12.89
N ASP A 115 -0.76 -16.93 -13.36
CA ASP A 115 -0.38 -18.07 -14.22
C ASP A 115 -0.58 -19.41 -13.46
N ARG A 116 -0.32 -19.45 -12.14
CA ARG A 116 -0.48 -20.67 -11.30
C ARG A 116 -1.87 -20.82 -10.70
N TYR A 117 -2.51 -19.70 -10.32
CA TYR A 117 -3.79 -19.66 -9.61
C TYR A 117 -4.76 -18.68 -10.29
N PRO A 118 -5.31 -19.02 -11.46
CA PRO A 118 -6.14 -18.11 -12.26
C PRO A 118 -7.47 -17.74 -11.58
N GLY A 119 -7.88 -18.47 -10.55
CA GLY A 119 -9.09 -18.18 -9.76
C GLY A 119 -8.90 -17.06 -8.72
N ILE A 120 -7.68 -16.57 -8.51
CA ILE A 120 -7.42 -15.44 -7.59
C ILE A 120 -7.76 -14.12 -8.30
N SER A 121 -8.46 -13.23 -7.59
CA SER A 121 -8.77 -11.86 -8.04
C SER A 121 -8.01 -10.84 -7.19
N PRO A 122 -6.83 -10.35 -7.59
CA PRO A 122 -6.07 -9.38 -6.82
C PRO A 122 -6.72 -8.00 -6.84
N ARG A 123 -6.80 -7.35 -5.68
CA ARG A 123 -7.10 -5.92 -5.55
C ARG A 123 -5.90 -5.20 -4.96
N ILE A 124 -5.45 -4.16 -5.65
CA ILE A 124 -4.22 -3.43 -5.28
C ILE A 124 -4.60 -2.07 -4.73
N HIS A 125 -4.23 -1.82 -3.49
CA HIS A 125 -4.38 -0.54 -2.81
C HIS A 125 -3.01 0.12 -2.72
N ALA A 126 -2.71 0.99 -3.70
CA ALA A 126 -1.45 1.74 -3.70
C ALA A 126 -1.59 3.03 -2.90
N THR A 127 -0.71 3.23 -1.92
CA THR A 127 -0.71 4.41 -1.04
C THR A 127 0.58 5.21 -1.18
N ALA A 128 0.49 6.51 -0.93
CA ALA A 128 1.66 7.38 -0.89
C ALA A 128 2.47 7.23 0.41
N SER A 129 1.86 6.74 1.49
CA SER A 129 2.49 6.59 2.81
C SER A 129 2.34 5.18 3.35
N VAL A 130 3.45 4.61 3.82
CA VAL A 130 3.48 3.30 4.50
C VAL A 130 3.02 3.42 5.96
N GLY A 131 3.01 4.62 6.53
CA GLY A 131 2.67 4.85 7.93
C GLY A 131 1.24 4.48 8.34
N THR A 132 0.32 4.38 7.37
CA THR A 132 -1.09 4.00 7.60
C THR A 132 -1.37 2.52 7.32
N HIS A 133 -0.38 1.76 6.87
CA HIS A 133 -0.57 0.36 6.48
C HIS A 133 -1.03 -0.52 7.65
N GLY A 134 -0.49 -0.29 8.86
CA GLY A 134 -0.85 -1.04 10.05
C GLY A 134 -2.35 -0.96 10.36
N ASP A 135 -2.90 0.26 10.36
CA ASP A 135 -4.33 0.47 10.61
C ASP A 135 -5.20 -0.14 9.52
N THR A 136 -4.80 -0.03 8.26
CA THR A 136 -5.52 -0.58 7.11
C THR A 136 -5.58 -2.11 7.16
N ILE A 137 -4.47 -2.78 7.53
CA ILE A 137 -4.41 -4.25 7.65
C ILE A 137 -5.15 -4.70 8.90
N ALA A 138 -4.95 -4.05 10.04
CA ALA A 138 -5.65 -4.39 11.28
C ALA A 138 -7.18 -4.22 11.16
N ALA A 139 -7.65 -3.20 10.42
CA ALA A 139 -9.05 -3.00 10.11
C ALA A 139 -9.61 -3.97 9.04
N GLY A 140 -8.78 -4.82 8.44
CA GLY A 140 -9.23 -5.82 7.47
C GLY A 140 -9.43 -5.33 6.04
N TYR A 141 -9.02 -4.12 5.72
CA TYR A 141 -9.10 -3.57 4.35
C TYR A 141 -8.05 -4.15 3.41
N ALA A 142 -7.00 -4.77 3.96
CA ALA A 142 -6.02 -5.49 3.20
C ALA A 142 -5.62 -6.79 3.91
N ASP A 143 -5.28 -7.81 3.12
CA ASP A 143 -4.85 -9.12 3.62
C ASP A 143 -3.34 -9.14 3.85
N ILE A 144 -2.59 -8.47 3.01
CA ILE A 144 -1.13 -8.44 3.02
C ILE A 144 -0.62 -7.06 2.58
N GLY A 145 0.43 -6.58 3.22
CA GLY A 145 1.14 -5.37 2.85
C GLY A 145 2.51 -5.64 2.25
N LEU A 146 2.96 -4.77 1.33
CA LEU A 146 4.34 -4.71 0.85
C LEU A 146 4.88 -3.28 1.06
N GLY A 147 6.05 -3.18 1.69
CA GLY A 147 6.63 -1.87 2.01
C GLY A 147 8.02 -1.96 2.62
N ASN A 148 8.60 -0.81 2.94
CA ASN A 148 9.80 -0.78 3.75
C ASN A 148 9.44 -1.02 5.24
N ALA A 149 10.32 -1.73 5.94
CA ALA A 149 10.19 -2.04 7.36
C ALA A 149 11.13 -1.16 8.23
N LEU A 150 11.32 0.10 7.85
CA LEU A 150 12.17 1.05 8.60
C LEU A 150 11.56 1.43 9.97
N ARG A 151 10.23 1.47 10.04
CA ARG A 151 9.47 1.69 11.27
C ARG A 151 8.34 0.65 11.31
N PRO A 152 8.62 -0.57 11.77
CA PRO A 152 7.64 -1.65 11.79
C PRO A 152 6.54 -1.35 12.80
N ASP A 153 5.29 -1.63 12.41
CA ASP A 153 4.15 -1.62 13.32
C ASP A 153 4.20 -2.89 14.17
N PRO A 154 4.19 -2.81 15.51
CA PRO A 154 4.33 -3.97 16.39
C PRO A 154 3.16 -4.96 16.30
N ARG A 155 2.04 -4.57 15.71
CA ARG A 155 0.87 -5.44 15.46
C ARG A 155 1.08 -6.39 14.28
N LEU A 156 2.04 -6.13 13.40
CA LEU A 156 2.27 -6.86 12.17
C LEU A 156 3.54 -7.71 12.23
N VAL A 157 3.53 -8.83 11.54
CA VAL A 157 4.73 -9.66 11.31
C VAL A 157 5.33 -9.28 9.96
N TYR A 158 6.64 -9.03 9.94
CA TYR A 158 7.40 -8.61 8.77
C TYR A 158 8.34 -9.71 8.30
N HIS A 159 8.34 -9.95 7.00
CA HIS A 159 9.27 -10.87 6.34
C HIS A 159 10.02 -10.12 5.24
N THR A 160 11.32 -9.93 5.42
CA THR A 160 12.15 -9.22 4.44
C THR A 160 12.25 -10.02 3.15
N MET A 161 11.89 -9.40 2.03
CA MET A 161 12.03 -9.95 0.69
C MET A 161 13.43 -9.69 0.12
N PHE A 162 13.89 -8.46 0.22
CA PHE A 162 15.23 -8.03 -0.19
C PHE A 162 15.62 -6.73 0.52
N HIS A 163 16.88 -6.33 0.35
CA HIS A 163 17.36 -5.05 0.83
C HIS A 163 17.61 -4.12 -0.35
N SER A 164 17.06 -2.91 -0.25
CA SER A 164 17.34 -1.79 -1.16
C SER A 164 18.35 -0.84 -0.54
N ARG A 165 18.98 -0.01 -1.36
CA ARG A 165 19.86 1.08 -0.95
C ARG A 165 19.38 2.38 -1.56
N LEU A 166 19.72 3.51 -0.94
CA LEU A 166 19.56 4.80 -1.59
C LEU A 166 20.70 5.01 -2.56
N GLU A 167 20.36 5.22 -3.81
CA GLU A 167 21.28 5.48 -4.90
C GLU A 167 21.24 6.96 -5.25
N LEU A 168 22.42 7.59 -5.35
CA LEU A 168 22.54 8.96 -5.84
C LEU A 168 22.33 8.97 -7.35
N ILE A 169 21.37 9.76 -7.81
CA ILE A 169 21.12 10.00 -9.23
C ILE A 169 21.44 11.45 -9.59
N ARG A 170 22.07 11.63 -10.77
CA ARG A 170 22.58 12.91 -11.24
C ARG A 170 22.27 13.06 -12.73
N PRO A 171 22.05 14.30 -13.23
CA PRO A 171 21.94 14.51 -14.66
C PRO A 171 23.30 14.31 -15.36
N LEU A 172 23.28 14.00 -16.66
CA LEU A 172 24.51 13.84 -17.45
C LEU A 172 25.39 15.10 -17.47
N ARG A 173 24.77 16.27 -17.26
CA ARG A 173 25.46 17.58 -17.25
C ARG A 173 25.75 18.09 -15.83
N SER A 174 25.66 17.21 -14.82
CA SER A 174 26.00 17.60 -13.45
C SER A 174 27.46 18.02 -13.32
N PRO A 175 27.78 19.01 -12.48
CA PRO A 175 29.18 19.31 -12.10
C PRO A 175 29.90 18.09 -11.51
N LEU A 176 29.14 17.12 -11.00
CA LEU A 176 29.63 15.88 -10.43
C LEU A 176 29.69 14.72 -11.45
N ALA A 177 29.41 14.95 -12.75
CA ALA A 177 29.27 13.89 -13.76
C ALA A 177 30.51 13.00 -13.86
N ASP A 178 31.70 13.59 -13.94
CA ASP A 178 32.97 12.89 -14.11
C ASP A 178 33.59 12.37 -12.80
N ARG A 179 32.91 12.58 -11.67
CA ARG A 179 33.38 12.14 -10.35
C ARG A 179 33.12 10.66 -10.13
N LYS A 180 34.18 9.88 -9.96
CA LYS A 180 34.10 8.46 -9.54
C LYS A 180 33.72 8.30 -8.06
N ARG A 181 34.13 9.26 -7.23
CA ARG A 181 33.80 9.34 -5.81
C ARG A 181 33.34 10.75 -5.49
N ILE A 182 32.18 10.85 -4.85
CA ILE A 182 31.51 12.09 -4.50
C ILE A 182 31.38 12.12 -2.98
N THR A 183 31.83 13.21 -2.38
CA THR A 183 31.75 13.40 -0.93
C THR A 183 30.39 13.92 -0.52
N LYS A 184 30.02 13.72 0.75
CA LYS A 184 28.80 14.28 1.33
C LYS A 184 28.77 15.81 1.25
N GLU A 185 29.90 16.46 1.38
CA GLU A 185 30.05 17.90 1.26
C GLU A 185 29.74 18.39 -0.17
N GLU A 186 30.26 17.72 -1.19
CA GLU A 186 29.95 18.03 -2.59
C GLU A 186 28.47 17.85 -2.89
N ILE A 187 27.85 16.78 -2.37
CA ILE A 187 26.40 16.52 -2.53
C ILE A 187 25.58 17.62 -1.85
N ALA A 188 25.96 18.04 -0.65
CA ALA A 188 25.24 19.05 0.12
C ALA A 188 25.25 20.44 -0.52
N GLN A 189 26.23 20.73 -1.39
CA GLN A 189 26.32 21.98 -2.14
C GLN A 189 25.41 21.99 -3.38
N GLU A 190 25.02 20.82 -3.89
CA GLU A 190 24.16 20.71 -5.05
C GLU A 190 22.67 20.96 -4.70
N LYS A 191 21.88 21.29 -5.73
CA LYS A 191 20.44 21.39 -5.61
C LYS A 191 19.84 20.00 -5.42
N LEU A 192 19.30 19.71 -4.23
CA LEU A 192 18.66 18.43 -3.92
C LEU A 192 17.17 18.46 -4.25
N ILE A 193 16.72 17.47 -4.99
CA ILE A 193 15.30 17.13 -5.15
C ILE A 193 15.01 16.03 -4.14
N CYS A 194 14.17 16.32 -3.14
CA CYS A 194 13.95 15.45 -1.99
C CYS A 194 12.51 14.94 -1.92
N TYR A 195 12.33 13.85 -1.20
CA TYR A 195 11.03 13.43 -0.70
C TYR A 195 10.53 14.41 0.37
N PRO A 196 9.22 14.38 0.71
CA PRO A 196 8.67 15.22 1.78
C PRO A 196 9.35 14.97 3.14
N PRO A 197 9.45 15.99 4.01
CA PRO A 197 10.11 15.88 5.32
C PRO A 197 9.53 14.79 6.23
N GLU A 198 8.25 14.43 6.09
CA GLU A 198 7.58 13.35 6.80
C GLU A 198 7.95 11.94 6.30
N SER A 199 8.64 11.85 5.16
CA SER A 199 9.09 10.59 4.58
C SER A 199 10.27 10.00 5.35
N ASN A 200 10.25 8.68 5.55
CA ASN A 200 11.40 7.95 6.09
C ASN A 200 12.65 8.10 5.22
N ILE A 201 12.48 8.19 3.89
CA ILE A 201 13.60 8.39 2.95
C ILE A 201 14.24 9.76 3.16
N TYR A 202 13.45 10.81 3.38
CA TYR A 202 14.01 12.14 3.70
C TYR A 202 14.84 12.10 4.98
N ALA A 203 14.35 11.45 6.02
CA ALA A 203 15.08 11.31 7.29
C ALA A 203 16.42 10.58 7.07
N MET A 204 16.43 9.50 6.29
CA MET A 204 17.65 8.76 5.94
C MET A 204 18.65 9.61 5.15
N ILE A 205 18.19 10.38 4.16
CA ILE A 205 19.07 11.28 3.38
C ILE A 205 19.69 12.34 4.30
N ARG A 206 18.91 12.93 5.18
CA ARG A 206 19.37 13.91 6.17
C ARG A 206 20.42 13.34 7.11
N GLU A 207 20.19 12.15 7.62
CA GLU A 207 21.15 11.47 8.50
C GLU A 207 22.42 11.08 7.75
N PHE A 208 22.28 10.57 6.51
CA PHE A 208 23.42 10.24 5.67
C PHE A 208 24.30 11.48 5.39
N LEU A 209 23.71 12.63 5.07
CA LEU A 209 24.46 13.84 4.73
C LEU A 209 25.04 14.57 5.96
N ALA A 210 24.60 14.26 7.16
CA ALA A 210 25.13 14.90 8.37
C ALA A 210 26.66 14.80 8.44
N PRO A 211 27.37 15.86 8.89
CA PRO A 211 26.85 17.10 9.49
C PRO A 211 26.48 18.22 8.49
N TYR A 212 26.57 17.97 7.18
CA TYR A 212 26.32 18.98 6.16
C TYR A 212 24.82 19.27 6.00
N PRO A 213 24.40 20.55 5.91
CA PRO A 213 23.01 20.90 5.69
C PRO A 213 22.59 20.54 4.25
N MET A 214 21.37 20.05 4.10
CA MET A 214 20.80 19.74 2.79
C MET A 214 20.34 21.02 2.06
N ASN A 215 20.80 21.23 0.83
CA ASN A 215 20.32 22.28 -0.05
C ASN A 215 19.06 21.82 -0.80
N VAL A 216 17.91 21.70 -0.08
CA VAL A 216 16.66 21.23 -0.66
C VAL A 216 16.07 22.28 -1.58
N PHE A 217 16.10 22.02 -2.88
CA PHE A 217 15.56 22.89 -3.93
C PHE A 217 14.09 22.59 -4.24
N MET A 218 13.70 21.32 -4.24
CA MET A 218 12.34 20.86 -4.48
C MET A 218 11.95 19.71 -3.54
N THR A 219 10.65 19.62 -3.23
CA THR A 219 10.04 18.52 -2.53
C THR A 219 9.04 17.82 -3.43
N VAL A 220 9.21 16.50 -3.66
CA VAL A 220 8.42 15.72 -4.61
C VAL A 220 8.00 14.38 -3.99
N TYR A 221 6.72 14.03 -4.12
CA TYR A 221 6.14 12.80 -3.54
C TYR A 221 6.38 11.54 -4.40
N SER A 222 6.66 11.72 -5.69
CA SER A 222 6.80 10.64 -6.66
C SER A 222 8.26 10.44 -7.06
N SER A 223 8.79 9.23 -6.83
CA SER A 223 10.16 8.92 -7.27
C SER A 223 10.30 8.93 -8.80
N ALA A 224 9.27 8.55 -9.55
CA ALA A 224 9.28 8.65 -11.01
C ALA A 224 9.47 10.11 -11.43
N THR A 225 8.72 11.02 -10.82
CA THR A 225 8.87 12.48 -11.06
C THR A 225 10.24 12.99 -10.63
N ILE A 226 10.79 12.50 -9.51
CA ILE A 226 12.16 12.84 -9.08
C ILE A 226 13.18 12.45 -10.18
N ILE A 227 13.08 11.23 -10.69
CA ILE A 227 13.99 10.74 -11.76
C ILE A 227 13.86 11.60 -13.02
N ASP A 228 12.64 11.95 -13.42
CA ASP A 228 12.40 12.80 -14.60
C ASP A 228 12.97 14.21 -14.39
N LEU A 229 12.77 14.82 -13.22
CA LEU A 229 13.34 16.14 -12.91
C LEU A 229 14.87 16.12 -12.89
N VAL A 230 15.49 15.05 -12.38
CA VAL A 230 16.95 14.89 -12.46
C VAL A 230 17.40 14.79 -13.92
N ARG A 231 16.70 14.01 -14.75
CA ARG A 231 16.97 13.88 -16.18
C ARG A 231 16.93 15.22 -16.90
N GLU A 232 15.99 16.10 -16.53
CA GLU A 232 15.83 17.45 -17.06
C GLU A 232 16.77 18.48 -16.40
N ASN A 233 17.77 18.01 -15.63
CA ASN A 233 18.84 18.85 -15.05
C ASN A 233 18.35 19.87 -14.00
N PHE A 234 17.29 19.58 -13.25
CA PHE A 234 16.83 20.45 -12.15
C PHE A 234 17.67 20.32 -10.87
N GLY A 235 18.41 19.23 -10.71
CA GLY A 235 19.24 18.96 -9.55
C GLY A 235 19.66 17.50 -9.47
N ILE A 236 20.10 17.09 -8.29
CA ILE A 236 20.44 15.70 -7.97
C ILE A 236 19.45 15.14 -6.94
N ALA A 237 19.38 13.81 -6.82
CA ALA A 237 18.49 13.18 -5.84
C ALA A 237 19.03 11.84 -5.35
N PHE A 238 18.47 11.37 -4.23
CA PHE A 238 18.60 9.98 -3.80
C PHE A 238 17.28 9.26 -4.03
N VAL A 239 17.34 8.08 -4.63
CA VAL A 239 16.17 7.20 -4.82
C VAL A 239 16.53 5.76 -4.45
N PRO A 240 15.59 4.92 -4.01
CA PRO A 240 15.84 3.50 -3.83
C PRO A 240 16.30 2.84 -5.14
N ASP A 241 17.34 2.02 -5.07
CA ASP A 241 18.00 1.40 -6.24
C ASP A 241 17.07 0.52 -7.07
N TYR A 242 16.10 -0.18 -6.43
CA TYR A 242 15.11 -1.01 -7.15
C TYR A 242 14.17 -0.22 -8.07
N LEU A 243 14.21 1.12 -8.01
CA LEU A 243 13.41 2.01 -8.87
C LEU A 243 14.14 2.38 -10.15
N ILE A 244 15.44 2.10 -10.22
CA ILE A 244 16.27 2.50 -11.33
C ILE A 244 16.36 1.33 -12.33
N SER A 245 15.29 1.12 -13.12
CA SER A 245 15.32 0.17 -14.22
C SER A 245 16.27 0.64 -15.33
N PRO A 246 16.76 -0.26 -16.20
CA PRO A 246 17.59 0.12 -17.36
C PRO A 246 16.99 1.23 -18.23
N ALA A 247 15.67 1.25 -18.38
CA ALA A 247 14.97 2.30 -19.12
C ALA A 247 15.03 3.67 -18.39
N GLN A 248 15.01 3.64 -17.06
CA GLN A 248 15.08 4.85 -16.23
C GLN A 248 16.51 5.40 -16.09
N GLN A 249 17.53 4.56 -16.30
CA GLN A 249 18.94 4.99 -16.33
C GLN A 249 19.28 5.85 -17.55
N ALA A 250 18.50 5.78 -18.61
CA ALA A 250 18.72 6.62 -19.79
C ALA A 250 18.64 8.12 -19.43
N GLY A 251 19.73 8.84 -19.65
CA GLY A 251 19.81 10.28 -19.40
C GLY A 251 20.19 10.69 -17.97
N ILE A 252 20.50 9.74 -17.09
CA ILE A 252 20.99 10.00 -15.73
C ILE A 252 22.27 9.20 -15.44
N LEU A 253 23.04 9.67 -14.46
CA LEU A 253 24.17 8.98 -13.86
C LEU A 253 23.77 8.45 -12.48
N THR A 254 24.24 7.25 -12.15
CA THR A 254 23.99 6.61 -10.85
C THR A 254 25.31 6.40 -10.09
N GLY A 255 25.23 6.33 -8.77
CA GLY A 255 26.38 6.02 -7.91
C GLY A 255 27.31 7.20 -7.64
N GLY A 256 28.55 6.85 -7.32
CA GLY A 256 29.61 7.80 -7.00
C GLY A 256 29.70 8.19 -5.53
N CYS A 257 28.76 7.83 -4.68
CA CYS A 257 28.87 7.96 -3.22
C CYS A 257 28.69 6.59 -2.53
N GLU A 258 29.20 6.45 -1.31
CA GLU A 258 28.91 5.29 -0.48
C GLU A 258 27.41 5.27 -0.17
N ALA A 259 26.79 4.11 -0.43
CA ALA A 259 25.36 3.96 -0.25
C ALA A 259 24.96 4.18 1.23
N ALA A 260 23.86 4.87 1.42
CA ALA A 260 23.16 4.92 2.68
C ALA A 260 22.73 3.52 3.16
N GLU A 261 22.30 3.42 4.41
CA GLU A 261 21.86 2.18 5.04
C GLU A 261 20.92 1.33 4.15
N LYS A 262 20.97 0.02 4.35
CA LYS A 262 20.09 -0.93 3.66
C LYS A 262 18.66 -0.76 4.12
N ILE A 263 17.75 -0.58 3.20
CA ILE A 263 16.30 -0.50 3.43
C ILE A 263 15.70 -1.90 3.29
N PRO A 264 15.21 -2.53 4.37
CA PRO A 264 14.52 -3.81 4.23
C PRO A 264 13.17 -3.60 3.53
N ILE A 265 12.99 -4.24 2.40
CA ILE A 265 11.70 -4.30 1.69
C ILE A 265 11.05 -5.62 2.04
N SER A 266 9.86 -5.55 2.63
CA SER A 266 9.20 -6.66 3.29
C SER A 266 7.78 -6.83 2.81
N TYR A 267 7.25 -8.06 2.89
CA TYR A 267 5.82 -8.27 3.02
C TYR A 267 5.46 -8.43 4.50
N TYR A 268 4.25 -8.06 4.85
CA TYR A 268 3.79 -8.09 6.24
C TYR A 268 2.28 -8.25 6.33
N TYR A 269 1.82 -8.80 7.44
CA TYR A 269 0.41 -9.07 7.70
C TYR A 269 0.15 -9.11 9.22
N ASP A 270 -1.13 -9.08 9.60
CA ASP A 270 -1.57 -9.24 10.98
C ASP A 270 -1.60 -10.73 11.35
N PRO A 271 -0.76 -11.20 12.29
CA PRO A 271 -0.72 -12.61 12.72
C PRO A 271 -1.97 -13.06 13.46
N ALA A 272 -2.78 -12.13 14.00
CA ALA A 272 -4.05 -12.45 14.67
C ALA A 272 -5.14 -12.83 13.67
N ARG A 273 -4.97 -12.51 12.38
CA ARG A 273 -5.92 -12.84 11.31
C ARG A 273 -5.61 -14.18 10.66
N THR A 274 -6.67 -14.86 10.20
CA THR A 274 -6.52 -16.12 9.46
C THR A 274 -5.83 -15.86 8.11
N ILE A 275 -4.73 -16.54 7.84
CA ILE A 275 -4.11 -16.54 6.53
C ILE A 275 -5.02 -17.30 5.55
N LEU A 276 -5.58 -16.60 4.59
CA LEU A 276 -6.46 -17.15 3.57
C LEU A 276 -5.64 -17.95 2.53
N PRO A 277 -6.22 -18.97 1.86
CA PRO A 277 -5.50 -19.77 0.85
C PRO A 277 -4.87 -18.91 -0.26
N GLN A 278 -5.56 -17.91 -0.79
CA GLN A 278 -5.04 -17.00 -1.81
C GLN A 278 -3.87 -16.13 -1.30
N MET A 279 -3.91 -15.72 -0.03
CA MET A 279 -2.80 -15.02 0.61
C MET A 279 -1.59 -15.94 0.79
N GLN A 280 -1.83 -17.19 1.23
CA GLN A 280 -0.77 -18.20 1.36
C GLN A 280 -0.11 -18.52 0.01
N ALA A 281 -0.92 -18.63 -1.07
CA ALA A 281 -0.42 -18.79 -2.42
C ALA A 281 0.48 -17.62 -2.84
N PHE A 282 0.07 -16.39 -2.56
CA PHE A 282 0.87 -15.19 -2.88
C PHE A 282 2.17 -15.13 -2.08
N ILE A 283 2.14 -15.46 -0.78
CA ILE A 283 3.36 -15.58 0.04
C ILE A 283 4.30 -16.63 -0.56
N GLY A 284 3.78 -17.77 -1.00
CA GLY A 284 4.55 -18.81 -1.69
C GLY A 284 5.24 -18.27 -2.95
N ILE A 285 4.53 -17.53 -3.79
CA ILE A 285 5.09 -16.88 -4.98
C ILE A 285 6.19 -15.87 -4.62
N ILE A 286 5.99 -15.05 -3.58
CA ILE A 286 7.02 -14.11 -3.10
C ILE A 286 8.27 -14.86 -2.66
N ARG A 287 8.12 -15.92 -1.86
CA ARG A 287 9.24 -16.71 -1.34
C ARG A 287 10.02 -17.39 -2.46
N GLU A 288 9.34 -17.99 -3.43
CA GLU A 288 9.97 -18.57 -4.61
C GLU A 288 10.72 -17.50 -5.44
N TYR A 289 10.10 -16.33 -5.65
CA TYR A 289 10.66 -15.27 -6.50
C TYR A 289 11.98 -14.71 -5.93
N TYR A 290 12.04 -14.54 -4.61
CA TYR A 290 13.21 -13.99 -3.91
C TYR A 290 14.11 -15.03 -3.28
N ASN A 291 13.89 -16.34 -3.53
CA ASN A 291 14.64 -17.46 -2.95
C ASN A 291 14.72 -17.40 -1.41
N LEU A 292 13.61 -17.03 -0.77
CA LEU A 292 13.52 -17.00 0.68
C LEU A 292 13.34 -18.44 1.18
N GLY A 293 14.26 -18.92 1.99
CA GLY A 293 14.21 -20.29 2.57
C GLY A 293 12.86 -20.61 3.24
N LEU A 294 12.54 -21.92 3.32
CA LEU A 294 11.36 -22.44 4.01
C LEU A 294 11.39 -22.13 5.51
#